data_b8d9e92608497e772138b0f9aa7444a9
#
_entry.id   b8d9e92608497e772138b0f9aa7444a9
#
_cell.length_a   1.000
_cell.length_b   1.000
_cell.length_c   1.000
_cell.angle_alpha   90.00
_cell.angle_beta   90.00
_cell.angle_gamma   90.00
#
_symmetry.space_group_name_H-M   'P 1'
#
loop_
_entity.id
_entity.type
_entity.pdbx_description
1 polymer ?
#
loop_
_entity_poly.entity_id
_entity_poly.type
_entity_poly.pdbx_seq_one_letter_code
_entity_poly.pdbx_strand_id
1 'polypeptide(L)'
;MNIKSVPKKQLWGIELNLISLLFSSISPVLNKFSLTSLSPGVGGIFTSAFAAIFTFATIFITRQHVSLTNLKSLWLWLLGGTNAIGIILQYIALSTLSPITVTLIARMYLVYVFFLSYIFLKEKITKWDYLAIILCILGSFFISGSRLQFSDNLLGLICAFIYPLMYAANNIVAKYLVSDEEPNNVLFFNHFTSALLLFCYALITGTSFSHISSQAVAFNFGGAFFNGFMSLLLFYTSLQFITAGKANIVRALGPVIVIIYSSFFFPVQVTPSLVLGAVLVILASTIVTFTRTNRE
;
A
#
# COMPACT_ATOMS: atom_id res chain seq x y z
N MET A 1 -14.38 -1.14 28.84
CA MET A 1 -13.86 -1.88 27.67
C MET A 1 -13.95 -3.37 27.99
N ASN A 2 -14.97 -4.09 27.46
CA ASN A 2 -15.09 -5.53 27.69
C ASN A 2 -14.05 -6.22 26.80
N ILE A 3 -12.91 -6.60 27.35
CA ILE A 3 -11.87 -7.39 26.69
C ILE A 3 -12.36 -8.86 26.66
N LYS A 4 -13.40 -9.12 25.85
CA LYS A 4 -13.72 -10.50 25.47
C LYS A 4 -12.63 -10.94 24.50
N SER A 5 -12.10 -12.14 24.67
CA SER A 5 -11.03 -12.73 23.86
C SER A 5 -11.25 -12.47 22.37
N VAL A 6 -10.29 -11.82 21.72
CA VAL A 6 -10.28 -11.59 20.28
C VAL A 6 -10.30 -12.96 19.58
N PRO A 7 -11.16 -13.19 18.56
CA PRO A 7 -11.19 -14.47 17.86
C PRO A 7 -9.83 -14.85 17.29
N LYS A 8 -9.39 -16.11 17.46
CA LYS A 8 -8.07 -16.59 16.97
C LYS A 8 -7.84 -16.26 15.49
N LYS A 9 -8.87 -16.36 14.65
CA LYS A 9 -8.80 -16.02 13.22
C LYS A 9 -8.48 -14.54 12.99
N GLN A 10 -9.02 -13.63 13.81
CA GLN A 10 -8.73 -12.19 13.70
C GLN A 10 -7.29 -11.89 14.13
N LEU A 11 -6.81 -12.51 15.21
CA LEU A 11 -5.41 -12.37 15.64
C LEU A 11 -4.46 -12.84 14.54
N TRP A 12 -4.72 -14.00 13.95
CA TRP A 12 -3.94 -14.50 12.82
C TRP A 12 -3.88 -13.51 11.64
N GLY A 13 -5.03 -12.91 11.27
CA GLY A 13 -5.06 -11.89 10.23
C GLY A 13 -4.22 -10.64 10.58
N ILE A 14 -4.21 -10.24 11.85
CA ILE A 14 -3.38 -9.11 12.32
C ILE A 14 -1.90 -9.47 12.31
N GLU A 15 -1.52 -10.66 12.76
CA GLU A 15 -0.14 -11.17 12.72
C GLU A 15 0.40 -11.21 11.30
N LEU A 16 -0.36 -11.79 10.35
CA LEU A 16 0.00 -11.79 8.93
C LEU A 16 0.22 -10.37 8.39
N ASN A 17 -0.63 -9.44 8.79
CA ASN A 17 -0.53 -8.05 8.35
C ASN A 17 0.66 -7.31 8.98
N LEU A 18 1.02 -7.61 10.23
CA LEU A 18 2.24 -7.07 10.86
C LEU A 18 3.51 -7.60 10.17
N ILE A 19 3.54 -8.90 9.84
CA ILE A 19 4.67 -9.48 9.08
C ILE A 19 4.74 -8.85 7.69
N SER A 20 3.59 -8.70 7.02
CA SER A 20 3.49 -7.95 5.76
C SER A 20 4.11 -6.56 5.86
N LEU A 21 3.81 -5.86 6.94
CA LEU A 21 4.31 -4.51 7.17
C LEU A 21 5.84 -4.47 7.34
N LEU A 22 6.43 -5.44 8.01
CA LEU A 22 7.90 -5.54 8.12
C LEU A 22 8.54 -5.64 6.73
N PHE A 23 8.00 -6.50 5.86
CA PHE A 23 8.50 -6.62 4.49
C PHE A 23 8.30 -5.35 3.66
N SER A 24 7.12 -4.71 3.74
CA SER A 24 6.88 -3.49 2.96
C SER A 24 7.75 -2.32 3.39
N SER A 25 8.12 -2.26 4.67
CA SER A 25 8.87 -1.14 5.22
C SER A 25 10.35 -1.11 4.81
N ILE A 26 10.87 -2.19 4.24
CA ILE A 26 12.22 -2.24 3.64
C ILE A 26 12.26 -1.59 2.25
N SER A 27 11.12 -1.60 1.55
CA SER A 27 11.03 -1.16 0.15
C SER A 27 11.37 0.32 -0.07
N PRO A 28 10.99 1.29 0.78
CA PRO A 28 11.40 2.67 0.59
C PRO A 28 12.91 2.88 0.55
N VAL A 29 13.67 2.08 1.32
CA VAL A 29 15.14 2.12 1.31
C VAL A 29 15.67 1.59 -0.03
N LEU A 30 15.19 0.42 -0.47
CA LEU A 30 15.58 -0.16 -1.76
C LEU A 30 15.19 0.74 -2.94
N ASN A 31 13.98 1.28 -2.92
CA ASN A 31 13.50 2.17 -3.97
C ASN A 31 14.33 3.46 -4.05
N LYS A 32 14.83 4.00 -2.94
CA LYS A 32 15.73 5.16 -2.96
C LYS A 32 16.99 4.88 -3.77
N PHE A 33 17.55 3.67 -3.67
CA PHE A 33 18.70 3.26 -4.47
C PHE A 33 18.31 2.94 -5.92
N SER A 34 17.11 2.45 -6.19
CA SER A 34 16.66 2.17 -7.55
C SER A 34 16.42 3.44 -8.38
N LEU A 35 15.93 4.51 -7.74
CA LEU A 35 15.62 5.79 -8.39
C LEU A 35 16.86 6.60 -8.79
N THR A 36 18.07 6.12 -8.54
CA THR A 36 19.31 6.78 -9.00
C THR A 36 19.44 6.77 -10.52
N SER A 37 18.82 5.79 -11.21
CA SER A 37 18.82 5.74 -12.68
C SER A 37 17.48 5.32 -13.31
N LEU A 38 16.52 4.81 -12.51
CA LEU A 38 15.19 4.51 -13.00
C LEU A 38 14.30 5.74 -12.88
N SER A 39 13.67 6.14 -13.97
CA SER A 39 12.55 7.07 -13.86
C SER A 39 11.41 6.41 -13.08
N PRO A 40 10.62 7.19 -12.34
CA PRO A 40 9.52 6.67 -11.53
C PRO A 40 8.55 5.78 -12.32
N GLY A 41 8.16 6.17 -13.53
CA GLY A 41 7.26 5.37 -14.37
C GLY A 41 7.86 4.01 -14.76
N VAL A 42 9.13 3.99 -15.18
CA VAL A 42 9.88 2.76 -15.51
C VAL A 42 10.03 1.88 -14.26
N GLY A 43 10.33 2.49 -13.09
CA GLY A 43 10.38 1.77 -11.83
C GLY A 43 9.05 1.09 -11.48
N GLY A 44 7.92 1.75 -11.71
CA GLY A 44 6.58 1.19 -11.51
C GLY A 44 6.30 -0.02 -12.41
N ILE A 45 6.70 0.05 -13.71
CA ILE A 45 6.57 -1.06 -14.65
C ILE A 45 7.39 -2.26 -14.16
N PHE A 46 8.68 -2.06 -13.85
CA PHE A 46 9.55 -3.14 -13.38
C PHE A 46 9.05 -3.74 -12.06
N THR A 47 8.64 -2.92 -11.09
CA THR A 47 8.08 -3.42 -9.82
C THR A 47 6.87 -4.32 -10.08
N SER A 48 5.93 -3.88 -10.91
CA SER A 48 4.73 -4.67 -11.22
C SER A 48 5.07 -5.94 -12.00
N ALA A 49 5.97 -5.85 -12.99
CA ALA A 49 6.41 -7.02 -13.79
C ALA A 49 7.13 -8.06 -12.92
N PHE A 50 8.10 -7.65 -12.09
CA PHE A 50 8.81 -8.57 -11.19
C PHE A 50 7.88 -9.19 -10.16
N ALA A 51 6.97 -8.42 -9.57
CA ALA A 51 6.00 -8.94 -8.62
C ALA A 51 5.03 -9.95 -9.28
N ALA A 52 4.61 -9.70 -10.53
CA ALA A 52 3.83 -10.66 -11.31
C ALA A 52 4.62 -11.96 -11.55
N ILE A 53 5.91 -11.86 -11.90
CA ILE A 53 6.77 -13.03 -12.12
C ILE A 53 6.90 -13.86 -10.82
N PHE A 54 7.19 -13.22 -9.68
CA PHE A 54 7.29 -13.91 -8.40
C PHE A 54 6.00 -14.62 -8.01
N THR A 55 4.87 -13.92 -8.19
CA THR A 55 3.56 -14.48 -7.87
C THR A 55 3.21 -15.64 -8.79
N PHE A 56 3.49 -15.51 -10.10
CA PHE A 56 3.32 -16.59 -11.07
C PHE A 56 4.18 -17.81 -10.74
N ALA A 57 5.46 -17.60 -10.39
CA ALA A 57 6.34 -18.68 -9.96
C ALA A 57 5.78 -19.43 -8.75
N THR A 58 5.22 -18.70 -7.77
CA THR A 58 4.57 -19.33 -6.59
C THR A 58 3.36 -20.14 -6.99
N ILE A 59 2.49 -19.61 -7.86
CA ILE A 59 1.32 -20.31 -8.39
C ILE A 59 1.76 -21.61 -9.08
N PHE A 60 2.81 -21.54 -9.91
CA PHE A 60 3.34 -22.69 -10.63
C PHE A 60 3.90 -23.77 -9.68
N ILE A 61 4.69 -23.37 -8.67
CA ILE A 61 5.29 -24.27 -7.68
C ILE A 61 4.20 -24.93 -6.81
N THR A 62 3.19 -24.16 -6.39
CA THR A 62 2.08 -24.66 -5.54
C THR A 62 1.00 -25.37 -6.34
N ARG A 63 1.18 -25.49 -7.66
CA ARG A 63 0.22 -26.11 -8.58
C ARG A 63 -1.21 -25.54 -8.48
N GLN A 64 -1.32 -24.27 -8.16
CA GLN A 64 -2.59 -23.57 -8.15
C GLN A 64 -3.06 -23.34 -9.60
N HIS A 65 -4.37 -23.45 -9.83
CA HIS A 65 -4.93 -23.21 -11.17
C HIS A 65 -5.13 -21.71 -11.40
N VAL A 66 -4.43 -21.14 -12.38
CA VAL A 66 -4.75 -19.82 -12.92
C VAL A 66 -5.83 -19.98 -13.97
N SER A 67 -7.05 -19.58 -13.67
CA SER A 67 -8.11 -19.59 -14.67
C SER A 67 -7.99 -18.36 -15.57
N LEU A 68 -7.64 -18.57 -16.84
CA LEU A 68 -7.64 -17.48 -17.83
C LEU A 68 -9.05 -16.92 -18.11
N THR A 69 -10.10 -17.66 -17.73
CA THR A 69 -11.47 -17.13 -17.77
C THR A 69 -11.64 -15.95 -16.83
N ASN A 70 -10.81 -15.84 -15.80
CA ASN A 70 -10.80 -14.70 -14.88
C ASN A 70 -10.39 -13.39 -15.58
N LEU A 71 -9.64 -13.43 -16.69
CA LEU A 71 -9.33 -12.23 -17.48
C LEU A 71 -10.58 -11.56 -18.07
N LYS A 72 -11.70 -12.25 -18.18
CA LYS A 72 -12.99 -11.66 -18.58
C LYS A 72 -13.66 -10.92 -17.41
N SER A 73 -13.19 -11.09 -16.17
CA SER A 73 -13.74 -10.41 -15.01
C SER A 73 -13.36 -8.93 -15.01
N LEU A 74 -14.34 -8.06 -15.07
CA LEU A 74 -14.16 -6.61 -14.93
C LEU A 74 -13.42 -6.24 -13.63
N TRP A 75 -13.64 -7.00 -12.55
CA TRP A 75 -13.02 -6.75 -11.26
C TRP A 75 -11.49 -6.86 -11.28
N LEU A 76 -10.93 -7.78 -12.08
CA LEU A 76 -9.48 -7.91 -12.21
C LEU A 76 -8.86 -6.76 -12.99
N TRP A 77 -9.56 -6.25 -14.02
CA TRP A 77 -9.13 -5.04 -14.72
C TRP A 77 -9.27 -3.78 -13.86
N LEU A 78 -10.31 -3.69 -13.04
CA LEU A 78 -10.46 -2.63 -12.05
C LEU A 78 -9.35 -2.69 -10.99
N LEU A 79 -8.96 -3.89 -10.55
CA LEU A 79 -7.87 -4.08 -9.60
C LEU A 79 -6.55 -3.52 -10.15
N GLY A 80 -6.09 -3.99 -11.29
CA GLY A 80 -4.85 -3.51 -11.89
C GLY A 80 -4.95 -2.07 -12.40
N GLY A 81 -6.11 -1.67 -12.90
CA GLY A 81 -6.35 -0.30 -13.37
C GLY A 81 -6.25 0.73 -12.25
N THR A 82 -6.89 0.48 -11.12
CA THR A 82 -6.81 1.38 -9.96
C THR A 82 -5.38 1.46 -9.43
N ASN A 83 -4.62 0.36 -9.42
CA ASN A 83 -3.22 0.35 -9.03
C ASN A 83 -2.36 1.15 -10.03
N ALA A 84 -2.49 0.91 -11.33
CA ALA A 84 -1.73 1.62 -12.37
C ALA A 84 -2.01 3.13 -12.37
N ILE A 85 -3.28 3.52 -12.30
CA ILE A 85 -3.69 4.93 -12.20
C ILE A 85 -3.13 5.56 -10.92
N GLY A 86 -3.20 4.84 -9.79
CA GLY A 86 -2.63 5.28 -8.52
C GLY A 86 -1.14 5.59 -8.65
N ILE A 87 -0.37 4.72 -9.29
CA ILE A 87 1.06 4.91 -9.55
C ILE A 87 1.29 6.17 -10.40
N ILE A 88 0.61 6.33 -11.53
CA ILE A 88 0.77 7.47 -12.44
C ILE A 88 0.48 8.79 -11.70
N LEU A 89 -0.67 8.88 -11.02
CA LEU A 89 -1.07 10.08 -10.30
C LEU A 89 -0.12 10.42 -9.14
N GLN A 90 0.39 9.41 -8.44
CA GLN A 90 1.39 9.59 -7.38
C GLN A 90 2.67 10.23 -7.94
N TYR A 91 3.11 9.81 -9.11
CA TYR A 91 4.30 10.37 -9.73
C TYR A 91 4.10 11.79 -10.22
N ILE A 92 2.93 12.10 -10.81
CA ILE A 92 2.58 13.47 -11.18
C ILE A 92 2.56 14.37 -9.93
N ALA A 93 1.99 13.91 -8.83
CA ALA A 93 2.00 14.65 -7.57
C ALA A 93 3.43 14.89 -7.05
N LEU A 94 4.29 13.85 -7.06
CA LEU A 94 5.68 13.95 -6.58
C LEU A 94 6.58 14.80 -7.49
N SER A 95 6.27 14.92 -8.78
CA SER A 95 7.02 15.79 -9.70
C SER A 95 6.71 17.27 -9.53
N THR A 96 5.57 17.60 -8.91
CA THR A 96 5.07 18.97 -8.81
C THR A 96 4.98 19.52 -7.39
N LEU A 97 4.88 18.64 -6.39
CA LEU A 97 4.75 18.98 -4.98
C LEU A 97 5.93 18.44 -4.18
N SER A 98 6.16 19.05 -2.99
CA SER A 98 7.16 18.51 -2.07
C SER A 98 6.79 17.10 -1.60
N PRO A 99 7.77 16.17 -1.42
CA PRO A 99 7.49 14.82 -0.90
C PRO A 99 6.75 14.82 0.44
N ILE A 100 7.00 15.83 1.28
CA ILE A 100 6.32 15.99 2.57
C ILE A 100 4.83 16.26 2.36
N THR A 101 4.48 17.20 1.48
CA THR A 101 3.08 17.52 1.14
C THR A 101 2.35 16.30 0.58
N VAL A 102 2.97 15.60 -0.37
CA VAL A 102 2.38 14.38 -0.96
C VAL A 102 2.16 13.31 0.10
N THR A 103 3.13 13.09 0.99
CA THR A 103 3.03 12.08 2.06
C THR A 103 1.93 12.42 3.07
N LEU A 104 1.72 13.70 3.40
CA LEU A 104 0.65 14.13 4.30
C LEU A 104 -0.73 13.95 3.67
N ILE A 105 -0.89 14.37 2.41
CA ILE A 105 -2.16 14.18 1.68
C ILE A 105 -2.45 12.68 1.51
N ALA A 106 -1.42 11.85 1.32
CA ALA A 106 -1.55 10.39 1.24
C ALA A 106 -2.28 9.78 2.46
N ARG A 107 -2.27 10.43 3.61
CA ARG A 107 -2.99 9.93 4.80
C ARG A 107 -4.50 9.93 4.65
N MET A 108 -5.04 10.69 3.70
CA MET A 108 -6.45 10.59 3.29
C MET A 108 -6.82 9.18 2.81
N TYR A 109 -5.84 8.37 2.41
CA TYR A 109 -6.02 6.96 2.08
C TYR A 109 -6.80 6.18 3.15
N LEU A 110 -6.50 6.39 4.45
CA LEU A 110 -7.23 5.74 5.53
C LEU A 110 -8.71 6.12 5.53
N VAL A 111 -9.01 7.42 5.37
CA VAL A 111 -10.40 7.90 5.28
C VAL A 111 -11.11 7.28 4.09
N TYR A 112 -10.44 7.23 2.92
CA TYR A 112 -11.01 6.63 1.72
C TYR A 112 -11.25 5.12 1.87
N VAL A 113 -10.34 4.37 2.49
CA VAL A 113 -10.54 2.93 2.74
C VAL A 113 -11.76 2.70 3.61
N PHE A 114 -11.92 3.45 4.72
CA PHE A 114 -13.08 3.29 5.58
C PHE A 114 -14.38 3.66 4.87
N PHE A 115 -14.38 4.78 4.14
CA PHE A 115 -15.55 5.23 3.38
C PHE A 115 -15.95 4.21 2.30
N LEU A 116 -14.99 3.73 1.51
CA LEU A 116 -15.26 2.74 0.46
C LEU A 116 -15.63 1.38 1.04
N SER A 117 -15.01 0.92 2.15
CA SER A 117 -15.38 -0.34 2.79
C SER A 117 -16.80 -0.30 3.37
N TYR A 118 -17.22 0.84 3.92
CA TYR A 118 -18.59 1.02 4.36
C TYR A 118 -19.59 0.92 3.20
N ILE A 119 -19.32 1.59 2.07
CA ILE A 119 -20.23 1.60 0.92
C ILE A 119 -20.25 0.25 0.18
N PHE A 120 -19.08 -0.28 -0.19
CA PHE A 120 -18.99 -1.42 -1.09
C PHE A 120 -18.96 -2.77 -0.38
N LEU A 121 -18.30 -2.86 0.78
CA LEU A 121 -18.19 -4.10 1.55
C LEU A 121 -19.19 -4.18 2.69
N LYS A 122 -19.98 -3.11 2.93
CA LYS A 122 -20.95 -2.99 4.03
C LYS A 122 -20.30 -3.25 5.41
N GLU A 123 -19.00 -2.95 5.54
CA GLU A 123 -18.29 -3.07 6.81
C GLU A 123 -18.79 -2.02 7.80
N LYS A 124 -19.15 -2.45 9.01
CA LYS A 124 -19.61 -1.53 10.06
C LYS A 124 -18.42 -0.78 10.66
N ILE A 125 -18.47 0.55 10.63
CA ILE A 125 -17.47 1.41 11.26
C ILE A 125 -17.89 1.64 12.72
N THR A 126 -16.99 1.38 13.64
CA THR A 126 -17.21 1.59 15.06
C THR A 126 -16.66 2.95 15.52
N LYS A 127 -17.11 3.44 16.68
CA LYS A 127 -16.54 4.66 17.27
C LYS A 127 -15.02 4.57 17.54
N TRP A 128 -14.52 3.36 17.76
CA TRP A 128 -13.09 3.11 17.97
C TRP A 128 -12.29 3.22 16.65
N ASP A 129 -12.90 2.85 15.53
CA ASP A 129 -12.29 3.04 14.21
C ASP A 129 -12.15 4.53 13.88
N TYR A 130 -13.16 5.35 14.18
CA TYR A 130 -13.06 6.82 14.04
C TYR A 130 -11.92 7.41 14.88
N LEU A 131 -11.82 7.00 16.15
CA LEU A 131 -10.74 7.44 17.03
C LEU A 131 -9.38 7.03 16.46
N ALA A 132 -9.24 5.78 16.00
CA ALA A 132 -8.01 5.29 15.42
C ALA A 132 -7.61 6.04 14.13
N ILE A 133 -8.57 6.38 13.25
CA ILE A 133 -8.33 7.20 12.05
C ILE A 133 -7.76 8.57 12.45
N ILE A 134 -8.39 9.24 13.43
CA ILE A 134 -7.93 10.55 13.92
C ILE A 134 -6.51 10.45 14.48
N LEU A 135 -6.23 9.45 15.32
CA LEU A 135 -4.90 9.23 15.89
C LEU A 135 -3.85 8.92 14.81
N CYS A 136 -4.19 8.13 13.76
CA CYS A 136 -3.31 7.85 12.64
C CYS A 136 -2.98 9.11 11.83
N ILE A 137 -3.98 9.96 11.56
CA ILE A 137 -3.78 11.21 10.80
C ILE A 137 -2.91 12.17 11.61
N LEU A 138 -3.23 12.40 12.88
CA LEU A 138 -2.44 13.27 13.75
C LEU A 138 -1.02 12.73 13.94
N GLY A 139 -0.87 11.44 14.21
CA GLY A 139 0.43 10.81 14.38
C GLY A 139 1.30 10.92 13.13
N SER A 140 0.71 10.72 11.96
CA SER A 140 1.42 10.89 10.69
C SER A 140 1.83 12.33 10.41
N PHE A 141 1.00 13.30 10.81
CA PHE A 141 1.34 14.73 10.74
C PHE A 141 2.56 15.04 11.61
N PHE A 142 2.59 14.57 12.85
CA PHE A 142 3.74 14.77 13.74
C PHE A 142 5.01 14.07 13.25
N ILE A 143 4.93 12.85 12.70
CA ILE A 143 6.07 12.12 12.12
C ILE A 143 6.65 12.88 10.92
N SER A 144 5.80 13.45 10.06
CA SER A 144 6.24 14.12 8.83
C SER A 144 6.87 15.50 9.08
N GLY A 145 6.72 16.06 10.30
CA GLY A 145 7.14 17.43 10.61
C GLY A 145 6.31 18.46 9.85
N SER A 146 5.82 19.46 10.54
CA SER A 146 4.80 20.42 10.08
C SER A 146 5.21 21.41 8.96
N ARG A 147 6.07 21.02 8.04
CA ARG A 147 6.48 21.87 6.91
C ARG A 147 5.61 21.62 5.68
N LEU A 148 4.32 22.01 5.79
CA LEU A 148 3.43 22.05 4.63
C LEU A 148 3.86 23.21 3.73
N GLN A 149 4.39 22.90 2.56
CA GLN A 149 4.55 23.85 1.47
C GLN A 149 3.47 23.53 0.43
N PHE A 150 2.37 24.29 0.46
CA PHE A 150 1.40 24.24 -0.62
C PHE A 150 2.03 24.95 -1.83
N SER A 151 2.22 24.21 -2.90
CA SER A 151 2.58 24.78 -4.20
C SER A 151 1.28 25.26 -4.88
N ASP A 152 1.37 26.34 -5.67
CA ASP A 152 0.24 26.81 -6.49
C ASP A 152 -0.11 25.85 -7.66
N ASN A 153 0.52 24.68 -7.73
CA ASN A 153 0.28 23.70 -8.76
C ASN A 153 -0.99 22.90 -8.48
N LEU A 154 -2.12 23.37 -9.04
CA LEU A 154 -3.42 22.77 -8.88
C LEU A 154 -3.46 21.32 -9.39
N LEU A 155 -2.80 21.01 -10.52
CA LEU A 155 -2.74 19.66 -11.07
C LEU A 155 -2.08 18.69 -10.08
N GLY A 156 -0.96 19.08 -9.49
CA GLY A 156 -0.26 18.30 -8.48
C GLY A 156 -1.12 18.03 -7.25
N LEU A 157 -1.84 19.05 -6.78
CA LEU A 157 -2.77 18.90 -5.65
C LEU A 157 -3.91 17.93 -5.97
N ILE A 158 -4.56 18.08 -7.13
CA ILE A 158 -5.62 17.15 -7.58
C ILE A 158 -5.09 15.71 -7.62
N CYS A 159 -3.94 15.50 -8.25
CA CYS A 159 -3.31 14.18 -8.32
C CYS A 159 -2.98 13.64 -6.92
N ALA A 160 -2.48 14.49 -6.00
CA ALA A 160 -2.16 14.12 -4.63
C ALA A 160 -3.38 13.65 -3.82
N PHE A 161 -4.56 14.21 -4.07
CA PHE A 161 -5.81 13.76 -3.44
C PHE A 161 -6.40 12.51 -4.11
N ILE A 162 -6.26 12.35 -5.43
CA ILE A 162 -6.89 11.25 -6.15
C ILE A 162 -6.10 9.96 -6.04
N TYR A 163 -4.73 9.98 -6.06
CA TYR A 163 -3.97 8.71 -6.03
C TYR A 163 -4.22 7.86 -4.77
N PRO A 164 -4.37 8.43 -3.55
CA PRO A 164 -4.71 7.62 -2.38
C PRO A 164 -6.12 7.00 -2.48
N LEU A 165 -7.05 7.68 -3.17
CA LEU A 165 -8.37 7.12 -3.48
C LEU A 165 -8.26 5.90 -4.41
N MET A 166 -7.39 5.97 -5.43
CA MET A 166 -7.15 4.83 -6.33
C MET A 166 -6.56 3.64 -5.59
N TYR A 167 -5.59 3.85 -4.70
CA TYR A 167 -5.06 2.78 -3.86
C TYR A 167 -6.08 2.24 -2.85
N ALA A 168 -6.95 3.10 -2.31
CA ALA A 168 -8.04 2.66 -1.46
C ALA A 168 -9.03 1.79 -2.24
N ALA A 169 -9.42 2.20 -3.44
CA ALA A 169 -10.27 1.41 -4.33
C ALA A 169 -9.62 0.06 -4.69
N ASN A 170 -8.32 0.05 -5.00
CA ASN A 170 -7.55 -1.19 -5.23
C ASN A 170 -7.68 -2.16 -4.04
N ASN A 171 -7.49 -1.66 -2.80
CA ASN A 171 -7.63 -2.48 -1.61
C ASN A 171 -9.05 -3.02 -1.38
N ILE A 172 -10.08 -2.24 -1.71
CA ILE A 172 -11.47 -2.69 -1.59
C ILE A 172 -11.77 -3.77 -2.62
N VAL A 173 -11.32 -3.58 -3.87
CA VAL A 173 -11.44 -4.60 -4.92
C VAL A 173 -10.66 -5.86 -4.55
N ALA A 174 -9.43 -5.73 -4.05
CA ALA A 174 -8.66 -6.86 -3.56
C ALA A 174 -9.38 -7.61 -2.44
N LYS A 175 -9.92 -6.87 -1.44
CA LYS A 175 -10.70 -7.45 -0.34
C LYS A 175 -11.93 -8.21 -0.83
N TYR A 176 -12.64 -7.67 -1.81
CA TYR A 176 -13.79 -8.33 -2.43
C TYR A 176 -13.37 -9.64 -3.11
N LEU A 177 -12.30 -9.60 -3.92
CA LEU A 177 -11.85 -10.75 -4.69
C LEU A 177 -11.27 -11.87 -3.81
N VAL A 178 -10.51 -11.56 -2.76
CA VAL A 178 -9.94 -12.59 -1.87
C VAL A 178 -10.97 -13.29 -0.97
N SER A 179 -12.25 -12.89 -1.03
CA SER A 179 -13.32 -13.64 -0.39
C SER A 179 -13.64 -14.96 -1.11
N ASP A 180 -13.49 -14.97 -2.44
CA ASP A 180 -13.86 -16.07 -3.31
C ASP A 180 -12.66 -16.66 -4.07
N GLU A 181 -11.57 -15.90 -4.21
CA GLU A 181 -10.38 -16.28 -4.95
C GLU A 181 -9.16 -16.42 -4.02
N GLU A 182 -8.22 -17.25 -4.41
CA GLU A 182 -6.95 -17.38 -3.71
C GLU A 182 -6.15 -16.07 -3.75
N PRO A 183 -5.60 -15.58 -2.62
CA PRO A 183 -4.86 -14.32 -2.55
C PRO A 183 -3.73 -14.20 -3.57
N ASN A 184 -3.09 -15.33 -3.87
CA ASN A 184 -2.00 -15.42 -4.82
C ASN A 184 -2.46 -15.13 -6.26
N ASN A 185 -3.63 -15.65 -6.66
CA ASN A 185 -4.23 -15.38 -7.97
C ASN A 185 -4.63 -13.91 -8.08
N VAL A 186 -5.28 -13.35 -7.05
CA VAL A 186 -5.67 -11.93 -7.02
C VAL A 186 -4.43 -11.04 -7.14
N LEU A 187 -3.35 -11.36 -6.43
CA LEU A 187 -2.10 -10.62 -6.48
C LEU A 187 -1.42 -10.70 -7.85
N PHE A 188 -1.39 -11.89 -8.46
CA PHE A 188 -0.86 -12.07 -9.81
C PHE A 188 -1.58 -11.16 -10.82
N PHE A 189 -2.90 -11.22 -10.84
CA PHE A 189 -3.68 -10.39 -11.77
C PHE A 189 -3.55 -8.90 -11.48
N ASN A 190 -3.47 -8.50 -10.21
CA ASN A 190 -3.21 -7.10 -9.86
C ASN A 190 -1.92 -6.59 -10.51
N HIS A 191 -0.83 -7.32 -10.36
CA HIS A 191 0.46 -6.92 -10.89
C HIS A 191 0.56 -7.07 -12.40
N PHE A 192 0.03 -8.16 -12.96
CA PHE A 192 0.03 -8.42 -14.39
C PHE A 192 -0.73 -7.33 -15.18
N THR A 193 -1.97 -7.05 -14.76
CA THR A 193 -2.79 -6.02 -15.42
C THR A 193 -2.23 -4.62 -15.19
N SER A 194 -1.68 -4.33 -14.00
CA SER A 194 -0.99 -3.06 -13.74
C SER A 194 0.25 -2.89 -14.64
N ALA A 195 1.09 -3.92 -14.76
CA ALA A 195 2.29 -3.86 -15.60
C ALA A 195 1.92 -3.61 -17.07
N LEU A 196 0.90 -4.31 -17.56
CA LEU A 196 0.40 -4.14 -18.92
C LEU A 196 -0.10 -2.71 -19.16
N LEU A 197 -0.93 -2.17 -18.28
CA LEU A 197 -1.47 -0.82 -18.41
C LEU A 197 -0.39 0.25 -18.28
N LEU A 198 0.56 0.09 -17.37
CA LEU A 198 1.70 1.00 -17.23
C LEU A 198 2.62 0.95 -18.45
N PHE A 199 2.83 -0.23 -19.04
CA PHE A 199 3.61 -0.37 -20.26
C PHE A 199 2.92 0.30 -21.45
N CYS A 200 1.61 0.10 -21.62
CA CYS A 200 0.82 0.81 -22.64
C CYS A 200 0.90 2.33 -22.44
N TYR A 201 0.78 2.82 -21.21
CA TYR A 201 0.95 4.24 -20.90
C TYR A 201 2.34 4.75 -21.28
N ALA A 202 3.40 4.00 -20.98
CA ALA A 202 4.76 4.38 -21.32
C ALA A 202 4.99 4.46 -22.85
N LEU A 203 4.38 3.56 -23.62
CA LEU A 203 4.43 3.61 -25.09
C LEU A 203 3.72 4.86 -25.64
N ILE A 204 2.55 5.19 -25.09
CA ILE A 204 1.75 6.37 -25.53
C ILE A 204 2.47 7.67 -25.18
N THR A 205 3.12 7.76 -24.01
CA THR A 205 3.81 8.96 -23.55
C THR A 205 5.24 9.09 -24.05
N GLY A 206 5.75 8.09 -24.77
CA GLY A 206 7.14 8.07 -25.24
C GLY A 206 8.15 8.00 -24.08
N THR A 207 7.80 7.36 -22.95
CA THR A 207 8.71 7.23 -21.82
C THR A 207 10.00 6.53 -22.23
N SER A 208 11.15 7.19 -21.98
CA SER A 208 12.46 6.65 -22.34
C SER A 208 12.90 5.56 -21.36
N PHE A 209 13.40 4.46 -21.92
CA PHE A 209 14.05 3.35 -21.20
C PHE A 209 15.59 3.42 -21.31
N SER A 210 16.17 4.58 -21.68
CA SER A 210 17.62 4.77 -21.81
C SER A 210 18.29 4.94 -20.45
N HIS A 211 19.59 4.61 -20.39
CA HIS A 211 20.47 4.80 -19.23
C HIS A 211 20.05 4.05 -17.94
N ILE A 212 19.43 2.89 -18.09
CA ILE A 212 19.05 2.02 -16.96
C ILE A 212 20.29 1.26 -16.47
N SER A 213 20.69 1.48 -15.20
CA SER A 213 21.78 0.71 -14.59
C SER A 213 21.29 -0.63 -14.07
N SER A 214 22.12 -1.67 -14.21
CA SER A 214 21.83 -3.00 -13.65
C SER A 214 21.66 -2.98 -12.13
N GLN A 215 22.42 -2.11 -11.45
CA GLN A 215 22.32 -1.93 -10.01
C GLN A 215 20.95 -1.38 -9.57
N ALA A 216 20.43 -0.38 -10.28
CA ALA A 216 19.11 0.18 -9.98
C ALA A 216 17.99 -0.83 -10.25
N VAL A 217 18.11 -1.65 -11.30
CA VAL A 217 17.20 -2.77 -11.57
C VAL A 217 17.26 -3.81 -10.44
N ALA A 218 18.45 -4.15 -9.95
CA ALA A 218 18.60 -5.09 -8.83
C ALA A 218 17.94 -4.58 -7.54
N PHE A 219 18.08 -3.30 -7.22
CA PHE A 219 17.37 -2.70 -6.07
C PHE A 219 15.86 -2.69 -6.27
N ASN A 220 15.38 -2.40 -7.49
CA ASN A 220 13.95 -2.46 -7.81
C ASN A 220 13.40 -3.88 -7.71
N PHE A 221 14.15 -4.87 -8.20
CA PHE A 221 13.83 -6.30 -8.07
C PHE A 221 13.68 -6.71 -6.59
N GLY A 222 14.62 -6.30 -5.72
CA GLY A 222 14.52 -6.51 -4.27
C GLY A 222 13.28 -5.83 -3.69
N GLY A 223 13.00 -4.58 -4.08
CA GLY A 223 11.79 -3.85 -3.67
C GLY A 223 10.51 -4.55 -4.13
N ALA A 224 10.47 -5.05 -5.34
CA ALA A 224 9.35 -5.82 -5.88
C ALA A 224 9.16 -7.15 -5.14
N PHE A 225 10.24 -7.84 -4.78
CA PHE A 225 10.17 -9.08 -4.00
C PHE A 225 9.59 -8.83 -2.60
N PHE A 226 10.17 -7.89 -1.85
CA PHE A 226 9.74 -7.66 -0.46
C PHE A 226 8.36 -7.00 -0.37
N ASN A 227 8.10 -5.94 -1.14
CA ASN A 227 6.83 -5.20 -1.07
C ASN A 227 5.80 -5.72 -2.07
N GLY A 228 6.16 -5.83 -3.34
CA GLY A 228 5.22 -6.22 -4.39
C GLY A 228 4.73 -7.66 -4.26
N PHE A 229 5.58 -8.58 -3.80
CA PHE A 229 5.22 -9.98 -3.65
C PHE A 229 4.98 -10.36 -2.18
N MET A 230 6.02 -10.49 -1.35
CA MET A 230 5.89 -11.03 0.00
C MET A 230 4.91 -10.24 0.87
N SER A 231 5.08 -8.91 0.92
CA SER A 231 4.21 -8.07 1.73
C SER A 231 2.76 -8.10 1.25
N LEU A 232 2.52 -7.89 -0.05
CA LEU A 232 1.15 -7.84 -0.56
C LEU A 232 0.45 -9.19 -0.51
N LEU A 233 1.17 -10.31 -0.69
CA LEU A 233 0.59 -11.64 -0.53
C LEU A 233 0.09 -11.85 0.90
N LEU A 234 0.93 -11.54 1.90
CA LEU A 234 0.54 -11.64 3.32
C LEU A 234 -0.59 -10.67 3.66
N PHE A 235 -0.57 -9.46 3.09
CA PHE A 235 -1.64 -8.49 3.26
C PHE A 235 -2.96 -9.00 2.67
N TYR A 236 -2.98 -9.48 1.44
CA TYR A 236 -4.18 -10.03 0.80
C TYR A 236 -4.71 -11.25 1.55
N THR A 237 -3.81 -12.13 2.03
CA THR A 237 -4.20 -13.23 2.91
C THR A 237 -4.81 -12.71 4.22
N SER A 238 -4.26 -11.66 4.82
CA SER A 238 -4.81 -11.07 6.04
C SER A 238 -6.23 -10.53 5.84
N LEU A 239 -6.52 -9.99 4.66
CA LEU A 239 -7.85 -9.49 4.30
C LEU A 239 -8.94 -10.56 4.32
N GLN A 240 -8.60 -11.84 4.25
CA GLN A 240 -9.57 -12.93 4.43
C GLN A 240 -10.09 -13.01 5.87
N PHE A 241 -9.31 -12.54 6.85
CA PHE A 241 -9.58 -12.69 8.27
C PHE A 241 -10.02 -11.40 8.97
N ILE A 242 -9.60 -10.23 8.46
CA ILE A 242 -9.89 -8.92 9.03
C ILE A 242 -10.49 -7.97 8.00
N THR A 243 -11.15 -6.90 8.48
CA THR A 243 -11.72 -5.87 7.61
C THR A 243 -10.63 -5.05 6.93
N ALA A 244 -10.95 -4.47 5.77
CA ALA A 244 -10.02 -3.62 5.04
C ALA A 244 -9.58 -2.40 5.88
N GLY A 245 -10.52 -1.78 6.61
CA GLY A 245 -10.21 -0.68 7.51
C GLY A 245 -9.19 -1.07 8.58
N LYS A 246 -9.41 -2.18 9.31
CA LYS A 246 -8.48 -2.66 10.35
C LYS A 246 -7.11 -3.00 9.80
N ALA A 247 -7.06 -3.70 8.66
CA ALA A 247 -5.82 -4.04 7.99
C ALA A 247 -4.98 -2.78 7.68
N ASN A 248 -5.62 -1.72 7.21
CA ASN A 248 -4.91 -0.50 6.84
C ASN A 248 -4.52 0.39 8.03
N ILE A 249 -5.25 0.34 9.15
CA ILE A 249 -4.79 0.99 10.39
C ILE A 249 -3.54 0.29 10.96
N VAL A 250 -3.48 -1.04 10.94
CA VAL A 250 -2.26 -1.77 11.31
C VAL A 250 -1.08 -1.34 10.42
N ARG A 251 -1.30 -1.19 9.12
CA ARG A 251 -0.28 -0.70 8.17
C ARG A 251 0.13 0.76 8.39
N ALA A 252 -0.66 1.54 9.11
CA ALA A 252 -0.26 2.90 9.48
C ALA A 252 0.97 2.95 10.41
N LEU A 253 1.37 1.83 11.03
CA LEU A 253 2.66 1.68 11.72
C LEU A 253 3.88 1.76 10.77
N GLY A 254 3.67 1.66 9.44
CA GLY A 254 4.74 1.64 8.45
C GLY A 254 5.80 2.72 8.62
N PRO A 255 5.45 4.01 8.75
CA PRO A 255 6.44 5.07 8.96
C PRO A 255 7.37 4.83 10.15
N VAL A 256 6.86 4.27 11.24
CA VAL A 256 7.67 3.95 12.44
C VAL A 256 8.73 2.89 12.09
N ILE A 257 8.30 1.83 11.40
CA ILE A 257 9.21 0.74 11.01
C ILE A 257 10.19 1.21 9.93
N VAL A 258 9.74 2.04 8.98
CA VAL A 258 10.64 2.65 7.97
C VAL A 258 11.70 3.51 8.63
N ILE A 259 11.37 4.27 9.67
CA ILE A 259 12.34 5.07 10.42
C ILE A 259 13.38 4.16 11.06
N ILE A 260 12.96 3.05 11.69
CA ILE A 260 13.86 2.07 12.30
C ILE A 260 14.80 1.49 11.23
N TYR A 261 14.28 1.02 10.08
CA TYR A 261 15.13 0.52 9.01
C TYR A 261 16.05 1.58 8.42
N SER A 262 15.55 2.80 8.22
CA SER A 262 16.34 3.88 7.66
C SER A 262 17.49 4.30 8.57
N SER A 263 17.36 4.16 9.89
CA SER A 263 18.40 4.55 10.85
C SER A 263 19.68 3.69 10.73
N PHE A 264 19.59 2.50 10.13
CA PHE A 264 20.77 1.66 9.84
C PHE A 264 21.58 2.16 8.63
N PHE A 265 20.97 2.98 7.75
CA PHE A 265 21.61 3.42 6.51
C PHE A 265 21.79 4.94 6.44
N PHE A 266 20.99 5.69 7.19
CA PHE A 266 20.98 7.15 7.15
C PHE A 266 20.88 7.72 8.56
N PRO A 267 21.52 8.87 8.84
CA PRO A 267 21.36 9.56 10.11
C PRO A 267 19.90 10.04 10.25
N VAL A 268 19.20 9.55 11.27
CA VAL A 268 17.82 9.96 11.59
C VAL A 268 17.84 10.84 12.84
N GLN A 269 17.33 12.06 12.72
CA GLN A 269 17.16 12.95 13.87
C GLN A 269 15.86 12.59 14.61
N VAL A 270 16.00 12.09 15.84
CA VAL A 270 14.85 11.79 16.70
C VAL A 270 14.39 13.07 17.38
N THR A 271 13.30 13.65 16.89
CA THR A 271 12.68 14.85 17.46
C THR A 271 11.51 14.48 18.39
N PRO A 272 11.14 15.33 19.39
CA PRO A 272 9.96 15.09 20.22
C PRO A 272 8.67 14.93 19.39
N SER A 273 8.54 15.65 18.28
CA SER A 273 7.42 15.52 17.35
C SER A 273 7.35 14.13 16.73
N LEU A 274 8.49 13.59 16.29
CA LEU A 274 8.57 12.23 15.73
C LEU A 274 8.14 11.17 16.76
N VAL A 275 8.62 11.30 18.01
CA VAL A 275 8.26 10.38 19.11
C VAL A 275 6.76 10.45 19.41
N LEU A 276 6.20 11.67 19.53
CA LEU A 276 4.77 11.85 19.77
C LEU A 276 3.94 11.23 18.65
N GLY A 277 4.31 11.47 17.39
CA GLY A 277 3.64 10.91 16.23
C GLY A 277 3.69 9.39 16.19
N ALA A 278 4.84 8.79 16.51
CA ALA A 278 4.99 7.33 16.61
C ALA A 278 4.07 6.73 17.69
N VAL A 279 4.02 7.35 18.87
CA VAL A 279 3.13 6.93 19.98
C VAL A 279 1.66 6.98 19.55
N LEU A 280 1.22 8.05 18.87
CA LEU A 280 -0.17 8.16 18.41
C LEU A 280 -0.55 7.06 17.41
N VAL A 281 0.35 6.74 16.47
CA VAL A 281 0.10 5.68 15.47
C VAL A 281 0.11 4.29 16.13
N ILE A 282 0.99 4.04 17.10
CA ILE A 282 1.00 2.80 17.88
C ILE A 282 -0.30 2.64 18.67
N LEU A 283 -0.75 3.70 19.34
CA LEU A 283 -2.04 3.69 20.06
C LEU A 283 -3.21 3.39 19.13
N ALA A 284 -3.26 4.02 17.96
CA ALA A 284 -4.31 3.76 16.96
C ALA A 284 -4.34 2.29 16.52
N SER A 285 -3.17 1.73 16.20
CA SER A 285 -3.06 0.32 15.80
C SER A 285 -3.46 -0.62 16.94
N THR A 286 -3.08 -0.31 18.18
CA THR A 286 -3.44 -1.07 19.37
C THR A 286 -4.96 -1.06 19.60
N ILE A 287 -5.61 0.11 19.53
CA ILE A 287 -7.06 0.24 19.66
C ILE A 287 -7.78 -0.68 18.67
N VAL A 288 -7.40 -0.64 17.40
CA VAL A 288 -8.05 -1.44 16.34
C VAL A 288 -7.78 -2.93 16.50
N THR A 289 -6.59 -3.31 16.97
CA THR A 289 -6.26 -4.72 17.22
C THR A 289 -7.19 -5.35 18.25
N PHE A 290 -7.51 -4.61 19.33
CA PHE A 290 -8.35 -5.11 20.40
C PHE A 290 -9.86 -4.84 20.20
N THR A 291 -10.27 -4.13 19.15
CA THR A 291 -11.68 -4.00 18.81
C THR A 291 -12.18 -5.20 18.00
N ARG A 292 -13.32 -5.78 18.42
CA ARG A 292 -13.91 -6.94 17.77
C ARG A 292 -14.38 -6.60 16.34
N THR A 293 -14.06 -7.46 15.37
CA THR A 293 -14.65 -7.35 14.03
C THR A 293 -16.08 -7.89 14.10
N ASN A 294 -17.07 -7.01 14.09
CA ASN A 294 -18.46 -7.43 13.90
C ASN A 294 -18.63 -7.78 12.41
N ARG A 295 -18.41 -9.05 12.09
CA ARG A 295 -18.97 -9.69 10.89
C ARG A 295 -20.30 -10.28 11.33
N GLU A 296 -21.37 -9.53 11.22
CA GLU A 296 -22.76 -9.98 11.20
C GLU A 296 -23.50 -9.18 10.13
#